data_c6281ebbc60f21e3464d8e23d974b604
#
_entry.id   c6281ebbc60f21e3464d8e23d974b604
#
_cell.length_a   1.000
_cell.length_b   1.000
_cell.length_c   1.000
_cell.angle_alpha   90.00
_cell.angle_beta   90.00
_cell.angle_gamma   90.00
#
_symmetry.space_group_name_H-M   'P 1'
#
loop_
_entity.id
_entity.type
_entity.pdbx_description
1 polymer ?
#
loop_
_entity_poly.entity_id
_entity_poly.type
_entity_poly.pdbx_seq_one_letter_code
_entity_poly.pdbx_strand_id
1 'polypeptide(L)'
;MPRRKLHFYTSILLVALVLLLQACHEQRPAGYVVRDRNIQLTAFDAINRDKDLVHDDNNVMVVVYNGVMLLCGQVRSEELKRRAQAHVEVIEGIKRLVNDLEVTDEPEGFWRRREDDTTTARVKTALLDITSLPDFNPSRVNVTTSHHVVYVMGLVTREEAEAVIGIAREVGGVQKVVEVFEYKD
;
A
#
# COMPACT_ATOMS: atom_id res chain seq x y z
N MET A 1 -40.61 41.19 5.06
CA MET A 1 -39.30 41.09 4.38
C MET A 1 -38.35 39.94 4.87
N PRO A 2 -38.72 38.93 5.62
CA PRO A 2 -37.77 37.85 6.05
C PRO A 2 -37.68 36.68 5.06
N ARG A 3 -38.64 36.42 4.20
CA ARG A 3 -38.64 35.21 3.31
C ARG A 3 -37.51 35.19 2.26
N ARG A 4 -37.10 36.35 1.72
CA ARG A 4 -36.01 36.44 0.72
C ARG A 4 -34.64 36.06 1.26
N LYS A 5 -34.34 36.35 2.52
CA LYS A 5 -33.05 35.98 3.17
C LYS A 5 -32.99 34.49 3.45
N LEU A 6 -34.11 33.85 3.78
CA LEU A 6 -34.16 32.42 4.05
C LEU A 6 -33.85 31.59 2.79
N HIS A 7 -34.40 31.97 1.64
CA HIS A 7 -34.10 31.30 0.36
C HIS A 7 -32.66 31.48 -0.08
N PHE A 8 -32.02 32.60 0.24
CA PHE A 8 -30.64 32.86 -0.08
C PHE A 8 -29.72 31.93 0.74
N TYR A 9 -29.94 31.77 2.03
CA TYR A 9 -29.16 30.85 2.89
C TYR A 9 -29.40 29.39 2.54
N THR A 10 -30.62 29.00 2.18
CA THR A 10 -30.89 27.61 1.73
C THR A 10 -30.20 27.30 0.41
N SER A 11 -30.10 28.23 -0.53
CA SER A 11 -29.40 28.06 -1.79
C SER A 11 -27.88 27.94 -1.57
N ILE A 12 -27.28 28.74 -0.67
CA ILE A 12 -25.87 28.66 -0.34
C ILE A 12 -25.53 27.31 0.33
N LEU A 13 -26.40 26.87 1.26
CA LEU A 13 -26.22 25.58 1.94
C LEU A 13 -26.32 24.41 0.95
N LEU A 14 -27.20 24.48 -0.02
CA LEU A 14 -27.38 23.45 -1.05
C LEU A 14 -26.19 23.40 -2.00
N VAL A 15 -25.65 24.56 -2.40
CA VAL A 15 -24.42 24.64 -3.21
C VAL A 15 -23.21 24.13 -2.45
N ALA A 16 -23.06 24.48 -1.16
CA ALA A 16 -21.99 23.97 -0.32
C ALA A 16 -22.08 22.44 -0.14
N LEU A 17 -23.29 21.89 0.02
CA LEU A 17 -23.52 20.45 0.11
C LEU A 17 -23.18 19.73 -1.20
N VAL A 18 -23.52 20.31 -2.35
CA VAL A 18 -23.18 19.75 -3.68
C VAL A 18 -21.67 19.78 -3.90
N LEU A 19 -20.97 20.86 -3.49
CA LEU A 19 -19.51 20.95 -3.57
C LEU A 19 -18.82 19.94 -2.65
N LEU A 20 -19.36 19.66 -1.46
CA LEU A 20 -18.86 18.61 -0.56
C LEU A 20 -19.05 17.20 -1.13
N LEU A 21 -20.10 16.95 -1.89
CA LEU A 21 -20.35 15.67 -2.55
C LEU A 21 -19.42 15.43 -3.75
N GLN A 22 -18.89 16.48 -4.37
CA GLN A 22 -17.93 16.36 -5.47
C GLN A 22 -16.51 16.07 -4.98
N ALA A 23 -16.15 16.39 -3.74
CA ALA A 23 -14.84 16.11 -3.15
C ALA A 23 -14.55 14.61 -2.93
N CYS A 24 -15.57 13.73 -3.11
CA CYS A 24 -15.40 12.28 -2.93
C CYS A 24 -15.05 11.51 -4.23
N HIS A 25 -14.65 12.17 -5.32
CA HIS A 25 -14.72 11.55 -6.66
C HIS A 25 -13.51 10.71 -7.08
N GLU A 26 -12.46 10.53 -6.27
CA GLU A 26 -11.29 9.74 -6.69
C GLU A 26 -10.83 8.67 -5.70
N GLN A 27 -11.69 8.25 -4.80
CA GLN A 27 -11.38 7.11 -3.95
C GLN A 27 -11.63 5.81 -4.71
N ARG A 28 -10.75 4.82 -4.51
CA ARG A 28 -10.94 3.46 -5.05
C ARG A 28 -12.35 2.97 -4.68
N PRO A 29 -13.12 2.39 -5.63
CA PRO A 29 -14.41 1.80 -5.32
C PRO A 29 -14.26 0.79 -4.16
N ALA A 30 -15.15 0.86 -3.17
CA ALA A 30 -15.10 0.01 -1.98
C ALA A 30 -15.01 -1.48 -2.30
N GLY A 31 -15.61 -1.93 -3.41
CA GLY A 31 -15.54 -3.31 -3.87
C GLY A 31 -14.11 -3.81 -4.14
N TYR A 32 -13.22 -2.97 -4.66
CA TYR A 32 -11.81 -3.34 -4.88
C TYR A 32 -11.07 -3.48 -3.54
N VAL A 33 -11.34 -2.59 -2.59
CA VAL A 33 -10.72 -2.64 -1.26
C VAL A 33 -11.11 -3.92 -0.52
N VAL A 34 -12.40 -4.28 -0.56
CA VAL A 34 -12.91 -5.50 0.06
C VAL A 34 -12.32 -6.75 -0.61
N ARG A 35 -12.25 -6.76 -1.94
CA ARG A 35 -11.66 -7.87 -2.70
C ARG A 35 -10.18 -8.06 -2.34
N ASP A 36 -9.40 -6.99 -2.38
CA ASP A 36 -7.97 -7.04 -2.04
C ASP A 36 -7.77 -7.54 -0.60
N ARG A 37 -8.61 -7.09 0.33
CA ARG A 37 -8.56 -7.55 1.71
C ARG A 37 -8.86 -9.05 1.84
N ASN A 38 -9.85 -9.57 1.11
CA ASN A 38 -10.17 -10.98 1.11
C ASN A 38 -9.02 -11.82 0.54
N ILE A 39 -8.43 -11.39 -0.59
CA ILE A 39 -7.25 -12.04 -1.17
C ILE A 39 -6.09 -12.05 -0.15
N GLN A 40 -5.83 -10.92 0.51
CA GLN A 40 -4.76 -10.81 1.51
C GLN A 40 -4.99 -11.75 2.70
N LEU A 41 -6.22 -11.84 3.21
CA LEU A 41 -6.56 -12.76 4.31
C LEU A 41 -6.40 -14.23 3.89
N THR A 42 -6.85 -14.58 2.69
CA THR A 42 -6.69 -15.94 2.15
C THR A 42 -5.20 -16.31 2.02
N ALA A 43 -4.38 -15.38 1.53
CA ALA A 43 -2.94 -15.58 1.41
C ALA A 43 -2.26 -15.71 2.78
N PHE A 44 -2.64 -14.87 3.73
CA PHE A 44 -2.17 -14.95 5.11
C PHE A 44 -2.48 -16.31 5.73
N ASP A 45 -3.72 -16.80 5.57
CA ASP A 45 -4.11 -18.11 6.06
C ASP A 45 -3.34 -19.25 5.37
N ALA A 46 -3.09 -19.14 4.06
CA ALA A 46 -2.35 -20.14 3.31
C ALA A 46 -0.89 -20.24 3.80
N ILE A 47 -0.23 -19.11 4.03
CA ILE A 47 1.13 -19.05 4.56
C ILE A 47 1.18 -19.54 6.00
N ASN A 48 0.21 -19.16 6.85
CA ASN A 48 0.18 -19.57 8.26
C ASN A 48 -0.07 -21.06 8.49
N ARG A 49 -0.54 -21.80 7.49
CA ARG A 49 -0.64 -23.27 7.59
C ARG A 49 0.69 -23.98 7.43
N ASP A 50 1.68 -23.31 6.88
CA ASP A 50 3.03 -23.82 6.72
C ASP A 50 3.88 -23.45 7.95
N LYS A 51 4.13 -24.44 8.79
CA LYS A 51 4.83 -24.24 10.06
C LYS A 51 6.27 -23.73 9.90
N ASP A 52 6.89 -24.06 8.78
CA ASP A 52 8.25 -23.60 8.52
C ASP A 52 8.27 -22.12 8.10
N LEU A 53 7.21 -21.65 7.41
CA LEU A 53 7.08 -20.24 7.04
C LEU A 53 6.72 -19.33 8.21
N VAL A 54 6.01 -19.84 9.23
CA VAL A 54 5.62 -19.05 10.42
C VAL A 54 6.58 -19.22 11.59
N HIS A 55 7.70 -19.93 11.40
CA HIS A 55 8.73 -20.02 12.42
C HIS A 55 9.28 -18.63 12.77
N ASP A 56 9.65 -18.41 14.03
CA ASP A 56 10.12 -17.10 14.54
C ASP A 56 11.28 -16.48 13.73
N ASP A 57 12.00 -17.33 13.00
CA ASP A 57 13.10 -16.95 12.12
C ASP A 57 12.66 -16.48 10.72
N ASN A 58 11.36 -16.43 10.44
CA ASN A 58 10.85 -15.94 9.17
C ASN A 58 9.87 -14.79 9.42
N ASN A 59 9.82 -13.88 8.47
CA ASN A 59 8.87 -12.78 8.46
C ASN A 59 8.31 -12.62 7.06
N VAL A 60 7.14 -13.25 6.79
CA VAL A 60 6.49 -13.16 5.50
C VAL A 60 5.33 -12.18 5.59
N MET A 61 5.46 -11.04 4.92
CA MET A 61 4.40 -10.06 4.80
C MET A 61 3.70 -10.18 3.45
N VAL A 62 2.37 -10.10 3.47
CA VAL A 62 1.53 -10.10 2.27
C VAL A 62 0.83 -8.77 2.16
N VAL A 63 0.99 -8.10 1.04
CA VAL A 63 0.30 -6.86 0.71
C VAL A 63 -0.42 -7.02 -0.61
N VAL A 64 -1.69 -6.62 -0.66
CA VAL A 64 -2.49 -6.68 -1.89
C VAL A 64 -3.05 -5.31 -2.21
N TYR A 65 -2.86 -4.87 -3.45
CA TYR A 65 -3.41 -3.65 -3.98
C TYR A 65 -3.88 -3.86 -5.42
N ASN A 66 -5.18 -3.63 -5.67
CA ASN A 66 -5.83 -3.80 -6.97
C ASN A 66 -5.60 -5.17 -7.64
N GLY A 67 -5.46 -6.24 -6.83
CA GLY A 67 -5.14 -7.59 -7.30
C GLY A 67 -3.66 -7.83 -7.59
N VAL A 68 -2.78 -6.82 -7.41
CA VAL A 68 -1.33 -7.03 -7.38
C VAL A 68 -0.96 -7.46 -5.97
N MET A 69 -0.35 -8.62 -5.83
CA MET A 69 0.14 -9.15 -4.56
C MET A 69 1.65 -9.00 -4.48
N LEU A 70 2.11 -8.49 -3.35
CA LEU A 70 3.50 -8.43 -2.95
C LEU A 70 3.73 -9.37 -1.77
N LEU A 71 4.73 -10.23 -1.88
CA LEU A 71 5.37 -10.92 -0.77
C LEU A 71 6.68 -10.20 -0.48
N CYS A 72 6.85 -9.68 0.72
CA CYS A 72 8.09 -9.07 1.19
C CYS A 72 8.39 -9.51 2.62
N GLY A 73 9.57 -9.23 3.09
CA GLY A 73 10.05 -9.73 4.36
C GLY A 73 11.24 -10.64 4.20
N GLN A 74 11.45 -11.55 5.15
CA GLN A 74 12.65 -12.37 5.21
C GLN A 74 12.32 -13.83 5.47
N VAL A 75 13.06 -14.71 4.80
CA VAL A 75 12.99 -16.17 4.99
C VAL A 75 14.40 -16.75 4.99
N ARG A 76 14.58 -17.91 5.63
CA ARG A 76 15.90 -18.55 5.78
C ARG A 76 16.41 -19.27 4.54
N SER A 77 15.60 -19.53 3.54
CA SER A 77 16.05 -20.27 2.37
C SER A 77 15.27 -19.91 1.10
N GLU A 78 15.90 -20.13 -0.04
CA GLU A 78 15.25 -20.04 -1.35
C GLU A 78 14.09 -21.03 -1.49
N GLU A 79 14.14 -22.16 -0.79
CA GLU A 79 13.04 -23.11 -0.77
C GLU A 79 11.81 -22.50 -0.08
N LEU A 80 11.96 -21.88 1.09
CA LEU A 80 10.88 -21.20 1.80
C LEU A 80 10.31 -20.05 0.98
N LYS A 81 11.16 -19.30 0.28
CA LYS A 81 10.73 -18.24 -0.66
C LYS A 81 9.83 -18.81 -1.77
N ARG A 82 10.23 -19.91 -2.39
CA ARG A 82 9.43 -20.59 -3.42
C ARG A 82 8.14 -21.17 -2.85
N ARG A 83 8.19 -21.77 -1.64
CA ARG A 83 7.00 -22.33 -0.98
C ARG A 83 5.99 -21.24 -0.64
N ALA A 84 6.44 -20.09 -0.14
CA ALA A 84 5.56 -18.95 0.11
C ALA A 84 4.85 -18.52 -1.17
N GLN A 85 5.57 -18.46 -2.29
CA GLN A 85 4.97 -18.17 -3.59
C GLN A 85 3.94 -19.23 -4.00
N ALA A 86 4.29 -20.51 -3.94
CA ALA A 86 3.42 -21.61 -4.33
C ALA A 86 2.10 -21.66 -3.54
N HIS A 87 2.14 -21.26 -2.25
CA HIS A 87 0.93 -21.18 -1.43
C HIS A 87 -0.05 -20.09 -1.90
N VAL A 88 0.44 -19.01 -2.48
CA VAL A 88 -0.40 -17.85 -2.80
C VAL A 88 -0.74 -17.73 -4.29
N GLU A 89 0.09 -18.24 -5.18
CA GLU A 89 -0.11 -18.07 -6.63
C GLU A 89 -1.39 -18.73 -7.18
N VAL A 90 -1.96 -19.68 -6.43
CA VAL A 90 -3.22 -20.37 -6.77
C VAL A 90 -4.48 -19.61 -6.30
N ILE A 91 -4.33 -18.50 -5.62
CA ILE A 91 -5.44 -17.72 -5.07
C ILE A 91 -6.12 -16.94 -6.19
N GLU A 92 -7.44 -17.13 -6.32
CA GLU A 92 -8.22 -16.40 -7.31
C GLU A 92 -8.23 -14.90 -7.09
N GLY A 93 -8.20 -14.14 -8.18
CA GLY A 93 -8.27 -12.68 -8.16
C GLY A 93 -6.91 -11.99 -8.14
N ILE A 94 -5.80 -12.72 -8.04
CA ILE A 94 -4.46 -12.18 -8.22
C ILE A 94 -4.21 -11.94 -9.70
N LYS A 95 -3.87 -10.70 -10.05
CA LYS A 95 -3.50 -10.30 -11.41
C LYS A 95 -2.00 -10.41 -11.65
N ARG A 96 -1.21 -10.09 -10.63
CA ARG A 96 0.25 -10.13 -10.64
C ARG A 96 0.76 -10.45 -9.26
N LEU A 97 1.74 -11.34 -9.19
CA LEU A 97 2.46 -11.68 -7.96
C LEU A 97 3.91 -11.17 -8.06
N VAL A 98 4.35 -10.45 -7.05
CA VAL A 98 5.73 -10.02 -6.86
C VAL A 98 6.25 -10.69 -5.60
N ASN A 99 7.27 -11.52 -5.72
CA ASN A 99 7.91 -12.19 -4.60
C ASN A 99 9.31 -11.59 -4.39
N ASP A 100 9.38 -10.58 -3.51
CA ASP A 100 10.61 -9.91 -3.11
C ASP A 100 11.00 -10.27 -1.67
N LEU A 101 10.73 -11.52 -1.26
CA LEU A 101 11.25 -12.06 0.00
C LEU A 101 12.78 -12.12 -0.06
N GLU A 102 13.43 -11.55 0.95
CA GLU A 102 14.86 -11.65 1.13
C GLU A 102 15.23 -12.98 1.77
N VAL A 103 16.26 -13.63 1.25
CA VAL A 103 16.82 -14.84 1.87
C VAL A 103 18.00 -14.45 2.72
N THR A 104 17.93 -14.74 4.02
CA THR A 104 18.96 -14.39 5.00
C THR A 104 19.04 -15.38 6.14
N ASP A 105 20.23 -15.62 6.63
CA ASP A 105 20.47 -16.45 7.84
C ASP A 105 20.22 -15.66 9.15
N GLU A 106 20.14 -14.34 9.05
CA GLU A 106 19.93 -13.42 10.19
C GLU A 106 18.64 -12.60 9.99
N PRO A 107 17.46 -13.17 10.26
CA PRO A 107 16.21 -12.45 10.11
C PRO A 107 16.07 -11.34 11.17
N GLU A 108 15.36 -10.32 10.81
CA GLU A 108 15.14 -9.16 11.66
C GLU A 108 14.37 -9.48 12.95
N GLY A 109 14.92 -9.04 14.07
CA GLY A 109 14.24 -9.07 15.35
C GLY A 109 13.11 -8.04 15.45
N PHE A 110 12.30 -8.20 16.50
CA PHE A 110 11.14 -7.35 16.80
C PHE A 110 11.42 -5.84 16.77
N TRP A 111 12.58 -5.39 17.21
CA TRP A 111 12.92 -3.96 17.28
C TRP A 111 13.10 -3.32 15.90
N ARG A 112 13.72 -4.03 14.96
CA ARG A 112 13.88 -3.56 13.59
C ARG A 112 12.54 -3.45 12.85
N ARG A 113 11.63 -4.39 13.09
CA ARG A 113 10.25 -4.29 12.55
C ARG A 113 9.55 -3.01 13.00
N ARG A 114 9.79 -2.54 14.22
CA ARG A 114 9.26 -1.24 14.69
C ARG A 114 9.92 -0.03 14.02
N GLU A 115 11.19 -0.13 13.64
CA GLU A 115 11.86 0.90 12.84
C GLU A 115 11.24 0.99 11.44
N ASP A 116 10.92 -0.14 10.82
CA ASP A 116 10.23 -0.21 9.54
C ASP A 116 8.82 0.41 9.59
N ASP A 117 8.06 0.14 10.66
CA ASP A 117 6.76 0.80 10.89
C ASP A 117 6.92 2.32 10.98
N THR A 118 7.94 2.80 11.67
CA THR A 118 8.25 4.22 11.79
C THR A 118 8.66 4.81 10.44
N THR A 119 9.47 4.10 9.66
CA THR A 119 9.89 4.50 8.32
C THR A 119 8.69 4.57 7.38
N THR A 120 7.81 3.56 7.42
CA THR A 120 6.53 3.57 6.68
C THR A 120 5.70 4.81 6.99
N ALA A 121 5.57 5.16 8.28
CA ALA A 121 4.80 6.34 8.70
C ALA A 121 5.45 7.64 8.21
N ARG A 122 6.78 7.75 8.27
CA ARG A 122 7.52 8.92 7.75
C ARG A 122 7.34 9.09 6.25
N VAL A 123 7.47 8.01 5.48
CA VAL A 123 7.24 8.05 4.03
C VAL A 123 5.81 8.50 3.74
N LYS A 124 4.80 7.89 4.37
CA LYS A 124 3.40 8.30 4.18
C LYS A 124 3.16 9.78 4.49
N THR A 125 3.81 10.30 5.53
CA THR A 125 3.72 11.73 5.88
C THR A 125 4.39 12.59 4.81
N ALA A 126 5.59 12.21 4.34
CA ALA A 126 6.30 12.95 3.31
C ALA A 126 5.53 13.01 1.98
N LEU A 127 4.77 11.95 1.64
CA LEU A 127 3.93 11.96 0.45
C LEU A 127 2.80 13.01 0.48
N LEU A 128 2.40 13.48 1.67
CA LEU A 128 1.42 14.57 1.81
C LEU A 128 1.97 15.91 1.30
N ASP A 129 3.29 16.05 1.23
CA ASP A 129 3.96 17.28 0.78
C ASP A 129 4.09 17.36 -0.75
N ILE A 130 3.61 16.35 -1.49
CA ILE A 130 3.54 16.41 -2.96
C ILE A 130 2.44 17.39 -3.38
N THR A 131 2.80 18.65 -3.51
CA THR A 131 1.89 19.73 -3.94
C THR A 131 2.08 20.15 -5.39
N SER A 132 3.13 19.65 -6.05
CA SER A 132 3.44 19.92 -7.46
C SER A 132 2.50 19.25 -8.45
N LEU A 133 1.78 18.22 -8.02
CA LEU A 133 0.84 17.43 -8.81
C LEU A 133 -0.58 17.66 -8.30
N PRO A 134 -1.40 18.54 -8.95
CA PRO A 134 -2.71 18.95 -8.44
C PRO A 134 -3.70 17.80 -8.22
N ASP A 135 -3.61 16.76 -9.05
CA ASP A 135 -4.52 15.60 -9.01
C ASP A 135 -3.94 14.41 -8.23
N PHE A 136 -2.76 14.56 -7.64
CA PHE A 136 -2.16 13.51 -6.84
C PHE A 136 -2.87 13.35 -5.51
N ASN A 137 -3.29 12.12 -5.21
CA ASN A 137 -3.86 11.77 -3.91
C ASN A 137 -3.00 10.70 -3.23
N PRO A 138 -2.29 11.05 -2.15
CA PRO A 138 -1.42 10.11 -1.43
C PRO A 138 -2.13 8.85 -0.93
N SER A 139 -3.46 8.90 -0.71
CA SER A 139 -4.24 7.73 -0.29
C SER A 139 -4.31 6.62 -1.34
N ARG A 140 -3.97 6.92 -2.59
CA ARG A 140 -3.87 5.93 -3.68
C ARG A 140 -2.56 5.14 -3.65
N VAL A 141 -1.61 5.57 -2.82
CA VAL A 141 -0.31 4.91 -2.68
C VAL A 141 -0.28 4.13 -1.37
N ASN A 142 -0.10 2.83 -1.46
CA ASN A 142 0.20 1.98 -0.32
C ASN A 142 1.71 1.92 -0.12
N VAL A 143 2.16 2.16 1.10
CA VAL A 143 3.56 2.12 1.50
C VAL A 143 3.74 1.06 2.58
N THR A 144 4.69 0.18 2.37
CA THR A 144 5.10 -0.87 3.31
C THR A 144 6.62 -0.89 3.36
N THR A 145 7.20 -1.05 4.54
CA THR A 145 8.65 -1.15 4.70
C THR A 145 8.99 -2.52 5.29
N SER A 146 10.06 -3.11 4.79
CA SER A 146 10.70 -4.30 5.35
C SER A 146 12.20 -4.21 5.14
N HIS A 147 12.95 -4.36 6.22
CA HIS A 147 14.43 -4.31 6.21
C HIS A 147 14.96 -3.08 5.46
N HIS A 148 14.48 -1.87 5.86
CA HIS A 148 14.85 -0.60 5.24
C HIS A 148 14.53 -0.48 3.73
N VAL A 149 13.87 -1.49 3.14
CA VAL A 149 13.34 -1.46 1.78
C VAL A 149 11.90 -0.98 1.82
N VAL A 150 11.63 0.14 1.18
CA VAL A 150 10.28 0.71 1.05
C VAL A 150 9.64 0.21 -0.23
N TYR A 151 8.50 -0.44 -0.10
CA TYR A 151 7.67 -0.89 -1.20
C TYR A 151 6.52 0.10 -1.40
N VAL A 152 6.39 0.62 -2.61
CA VAL A 152 5.31 1.53 -3.00
C VAL A 152 4.41 0.86 -4.03
N MET A 153 3.13 0.76 -3.71
CA MET A 153 2.10 0.16 -4.56
C MET A 153 1.00 1.17 -4.81
N GLY A 154 0.40 1.16 -5.97
CA GLY A 154 -0.68 2.10 -6.29
C GLY A 154 -1.05 2.05 -7.76
N LEU A 155 -2.17 2.68 -8.10
CA LEU A 155 -2.54 2.98 -9.47
C LEU A 155 -2.23 4.46 -9.73
N VAL A 156 -1.15 4.74 -10.46
CA VAL A 156 -0.55 6.07 -10.59
C VAL A 156 -0.15 6.36 -12.04
N THR A 157 0.02 7.63 -12.39
CA THR A 157 0.71 8.01 -13.62
C THR A 157 2.23 7.85 -13.46
N ARG A 158 2.98 7.90 -14.56
CA ARG A 158 4.45 7.84 -14.48
C ARG A 158 5.02 9.03 -13.72
N GLU A 159 4.46 10.21 -13.90
CA GLU A 159 4.88 11.42 -13.20
C GLU A 159 4.60 11.32 -11.69
N GLU A 160 3.41 10.80 -11.30
CA GLU A 160 3.09 10.53 -9.90
C GLU A 160 4.05 9.50 -9.28
N ALA A 161 4.40 8.43 -10.03
CA ALA A 161 5.34 7.42 -9.59
C ALA A 161 6.74 8.00 -9.34
N GLU A 162 7.27 8.82 -10.27
CA GLU A 162 8.56 9.48 -10.13
C GLU A 162 8.61 10.39 -8.90
N ALA A 163 7.56 11.18 -8.67
CA ALA A 163 7.46 12.04 -7.50
C ALA A 163 7.43 11.23 -6.18
N VAL A 164 6.63 10.15 -6.14
CA VAL A 164 6.55 9.26 -4.97
C VAL A 164 7.90 8.60 -4.67
N ILE A 165 8.57 8.06 -5.69
CA ILE A 165 9.88 7.40 -5.54
C ILE A 165 10.93 8.42 -5.09
N GLY A 166 10.93 9.62 -5.68
CA GLY A 166 11.86 10.70 -5.33
C GLY A 166 11.76 11.04 -3.85
N ILE A 167 10.55 11.34 -3.37
CA ILE A 167 10.31 11.67 -1.96
C ILE A 167 10.62 10.49 -1.04
N ALA A 168 10.21 9.27 -1.40
CA ALA A 168 10.46 8.11 -0.55
C ALA A 168 11.97 7.85 -0.33
N ARG A 169 12.81 8.12 -1.33
CA ARG A 169 14.27 7.95 -1.23
C ARG A 169 14.94 8.94 -0.29
N GLU A 170 14.35 10.11 -0.08
CA GLU A 170 14.90 11.16 0.78
C GLU A 170 14.57 10.95 2.25
N VAL A 171 13.64 10.03 2.56
CA VAL A 171 13.23 9.78 3.95
C VAL A 171 14.33 9.01 4.71
N GLY A 172 14.72 9.56 5.85
CA GLY A 172 15.72 8.92 6.71
C GLY A 172 15.30 7.52 7.17
N GLY A 173 16.20 6.55 7.00
CA GLY A 173 15.96 5.13 7.28
C GLY A 173 15.63 4.30 6.04
N VAL A 174 15.40 4.91 4.88
CA VAL A 174 15.18 4.21 3.61
C VAL A 174 16.51 3.92 2.94
N GLN A 175 16.76 2.65 2.64
CA GLN A 175 17.96 2.22 1.89
C GLN A 175 17.62 1.94 0.43
N LYS A 176 16.43 1.43 0.16
CA LYS A 176 15.96 1.09 -1.18
C LYS A 176 14.47 1.37 -1.31
N VAL A 177 14.05 1.80 -2.49
CA VAL A 177 12.63 1.89 -2.86
C VAL A 177 12.36 0.92 -4.00
N VAL A 178 11.37 0.04 -3.81
CA VAL A 178 10.88 -0.92 -4.80
C VAL A 178 9.50 -0.48 -5.26
N GLU A 179 9.37 -0.24 -6.55
CA GLU A 179 8.13 0.13 -7.18
C GLU A 179 7.31 -1.10 -7.61
N VAL A 180 6.06 -1.16 -7.14
CA VAL A 180 5.11 -2.22 -7.49
C VAL A 180 3.82 -1.57 -8.01
N PHE A 181 3.98 -0.51 -8.79
CA PHE A 181 2.87 0.25 -9.34
C PHE A 181 2.14 -0.47 -10.49
N GLU A 182 0.88 -0.11 -10.66
CA GLU A 182 0.15 -0.18 -11.91
C GLU A 182 0.05 1.24 -12.47
N TYR A 183 0.26 1.38 -13.78
CA TYR A 183 0.20 2.69 -14.42
C TYR A 183 -1.17 2.92 -15.04
N LYS A 184 -1.71 4.11 -14.81
CA LYS A 184 -2.84 4.64 -15.56
C LYS A 184 -2.29 5.54 -16.66
N ASP A 185 -2.73 5.32 -17.86
CA ASP A 185 -2.39 6.13 -19.02
C ASP A 185 -3.16 7.46 -19.00
#